data_fe7399f698e51998266e7d08266f3363
#
_entry.id   fe7399f698e51998266e7d08266f3363
#
_cell.length_a   1.000
_cell.length_b   1.000
_cell.length_c   1.000
_cell.angle_alpha   90.00
_cell.angle_beta   90.00
_cell.angle_gamma   90.00
#
_symmetry.space_group_name_H-M   'P 1'
#
loop_
_entity.id
_entity.type
_entity.pdbx_description
1 polymer ?
#
loop_
_entity_poly.entity_id
_entity_poly.type
_entity_poly.pdbx_seq_one_letter_code
_entity_poly.pdbx_strand_id
1 'polypeptide(L)'
;MEKSFPQCGKNSTDFSTAWKTPLAAYFLVGPTASGKSAVAHCLAQESRPPAPLISADSMAIYRGMDVGTAKPEAADRAAGPYFGLDLVSPDQPFSVGDYLSAIHAATPEIVAAGGVPIVVGGTGLYVKALLEGLDPPASHPAHRAAAEAILAAEGLPALQAAARALNPAEFAKLRDPENPRRVIRAYELLAAGHPLPTPA
;
A
#
# COMPACT_ATOMS: atom_id res chain seq x y z
N MET A 1 26.01 7.19 -3.05
CA MET A 1 25.14 8.31 -3.48
C MET A 1 23.75 8.02 -2.98
N GLU A 2 23.37 8.59 -1.84
CA GLU A 2 22.03 8.43 -1.27
C GLU A 2 21.03 9.19 -2.16
N LYS A 3 20.18 8.46 -2.87
CA LYS A 3 19.03 9.07 -3.53
C LYS A 3 17.97 9.36 -2.47
N SER A 4 17.90 10.60 -1.99
CA SER A 4 16.79 11.05 -1.16
C SER A 4 15.53 11.11 -2.03
N PHE A 5 14.51 10.32 -1.67
CA PHE A 5 13.18 10.48 -2.24
C PHE A 5 12.62 11.85 -1.86
N PRO A 6 11.93 12.54 -2.77
CA PRO A 6 11.31 13.81 -2.46
C PRO A 6 10.29 13.62 -1.35
N GLN A 7 10.41 14.43 -0.30
CA GLN A 7 9.40 14.55 0.75
C GLN A 7 8.08 14.94 0.09
N CYS A 8 7.04 14.16 0.34
CA CYS A 8 5.69 14.42 -0.16
C CYS A 8 5.23 15.80 0.32
N GLY A 9 5.36 16.81 -0.54
CA GLY A 9 4.80 18.13 -0.32
C GLY A 9 3.27 18.03 -0.30
N LYS A 10 2.66 18.62 0.73
CA LYS A 10 1.20 18.76 0.90
C LYS A 10 0.62 19.69 -0.17
N ASN A 11 0.55 19.25 -1.41
CA ASN A 11 -0.26 19.89 -2.42
C ASN A 11 -1.23 18.85 -2.97
N SER A 12 -2.50 19.14 -2.83
CA SER A 12 -3.64 18.42 -3.38
C SER A 12 -3.54 18.37 -4.90
N THR A 13 -2.79 17.44 -5.44
CA THR A 13 -2.85 17.08 -6.84
C THR A 13 -3.83 15.92 -6.98
N ASP A 14 -4.82 16.16 -7.80
CA ASP A 14 -5.86 15.23 -8.20
C ASP A 14 -5.25 13.89 -8.66
N PHE A 15 -5.29 12.90 -7.77
CA PHE A 15 -4.74 11.56 -7.99
C PHE A 15 -5.46 10.79 -9.12
N SER A 16 -6.63 11.28 -9.54
CA SER A 16 -7.47 10.61 -10.55
C SER A 16 -6.85 10.61 -11.95
N THR A 17 -5.83 11.43 -12.21
CA THR A 17 -5.24 11.61 -13.53
C THR A 17 -4.00 10.74 -13.81
N ALA A 18 -3.34 10.23 -12.80
CA ALA A 18 -2.05 9.55 -12.98
C ALA A 18 -2.15 8.10 -13.52
N TRP A 19 -3.26 7.41 -13.26
CA TRP A 19 -3.51 6.04 -13.79
C TRP A 19 -4.22 6.00 -15.15
N LYS A 20 -4.33 7.12 -15.87
CA LYS A 20 -4.97 7.15 -17.21
C LYS A 20 -4.17 6.45 -18.29
N THR A 21 -2.93 6.07 -18.02
CA THR A 21 -2.20 5.13 -18.88
C THR A 21 -2.10 3.81 -18.14
N PRO A 22 -2.90 2.79 -18.48
CA PRO A 22 -2.78 1.48 -17.86
C PRO A 22 -1.39 0.93 -18.16
N LEU A 23 -0.52 0.89 -17.16
CA LEU A 23 0.73 0.17 -17.24
C LEU A 23 0.38 -1.32 -17.28
N ALA A 24 0.50 -1.95 -18.41
CA ALA A 24 0.36 -3.40 -18.48
C ALA A 24 1.43 -4.04 -17.59
N ALA A 25 1.03 -4.90 -16.66
CA ALA A 25 1.93 -5.59 -15.75
C ALA A 25 1.51 -7.04 -15.58
N TYR A 26 2.47 -7.92 -15.36
CA TYR A 26 2.19 -9.28 -14.89
C TYR A 26 2.12 -9.30 -13.36
N PHE A 27 1.21 -10.10 -12.81
CA PHE A 27 1.05 -10.26 -11.37
C PHE A 27 1.38 -11.67 -10.95
N LEU A 28 2.43 -11.84 -10.15
CA LEU A 28 2.83 -13.11 -9.54
C LEU A 28 2.50 -13.09 -8.06
N VAL A 29 1.34 -13.60 -7.71
CA VAL A 29 0.76 -13.52 -6.37
C VAL A 29 0.70 -14.90 -5.73
N GLY A 30 0.96 -14.99 -4.44
CA GLY A 30 0.88 -16.24 -3.69
C GLY A 30 1.34 -16.11 -2.25
N PRO A 31 1.16 -17.16 -1.42
CA PRO A 31 1.55 -17.13 -0.02
C PRO A 31 3.06 -17.00 0.14
N THR A 32 3.49 -16.62 1.35
CA THR A 32 4.90 -16.62 1.71
C THR A 32 5.50 -18.02 1.52
N ALA A 33 6.78 -18.09 1.16
CA ALA A 33 7.52 -19.33 0.90
C ALA A 33 7.03 -20.20 -0.28
N SER A 34 6.18 -19.67 -1.18
CA SER A 34 5.74 -20.38 -2.39
C SER A 34 6.73 -20.34 -3.57
N GLY A 35 7.90 -19.72 -3.40
CA GLY A 35 8.91 -19.62 -4.48
C GLY A 35 8.65 -18.49 -5.49
N LYS A 36 7.58 -17.67 -5.33
CA LYS A 36 7.21 -16.60 -6.27
C LYS A 36 8.34 -15.61 -6.57
N SER A 37 9.15 -15.25 -5.58
CA SER A 37 10.25 -14.30 -5.79
C SER A 37 11.33 -14.87 -6.73
N ALA A 38 11.71 -16.13 -6.53
CA ALA A 38 12.67 -16.80 -7.41
C ALA A 38 12.15 -16.90 -8.85
N VAL A 39 10.88 -17.24 -9.02
CA VAL A 39 10.23 -17.29 -10.35
C VAL A 39 10.19 -15.89 -10.97
N ALA A 40 9.84 -14.84 -10.21
CA ALA A 40 9.80 -13.48 -10.71
C ALA A 40 11.19 -13.01 -11.18
N HIS A 41 12.24 -13.32 -10.42
CA HIS A 41 13.63 -13.00 -10.82
C HIS A 41 14.03 -13.70 -12.10
N CYS A 42 13.76 -15.00 -12.23
CA CYS A 42 14.05 -15.76 -13.43
C CYS A 42 13.35 -15.15 -14.66
N LEU A 43 12.04 -14.90 -14.55
CA LEU A 43 11.26 -14.29 -15.63
C LEU A 43 11.76 -12.88 -16.00
N ALA A 44 12.14 -12.08 -15.00
CA ALA A 44 12.67 -10.74 -15.24
C ALA A 44 14.00 -10.77 -16.00
N GLN A 45 14.91 -11.68 -15.65
CA GLN A 45 16.21 -11.83 -16.31
C GLN A 45 16.11 -12.42 -17.72
N GLU A 46 15.16 -13.30 -17.96
CA GLU A 46 14.92 -13.90 -19.28
C GLU A 46 14.20 -12.97 -20.25
N SER A 47 13.51 -11.94 -19.74
CA SER A 47 12.82 -10.94 -20.55
C SER A 47 13.79 -10.12 -21.40
N ARG A 48 13.33 -9.62 -22.54
CA ARG A 48 14.12 -8.76 -23.43
C ARG A 48 13.30 -7.54 -23.84
N PRO A 49 13.59 -6.33 -23.34
CA PRO A 49 14.57 -6.03 -22.28
C PRO A 49 14.20 -6.65 -20.93
N PRO A 50 15.13 -6.72 -19.95
CA PRO A 50 14.85 -7.23 -18.61
C PRO A 50 13.66 -6.52 -17.98
N ALA A 51 12.73 -7.30 -17.40
CA ALA A 51 11.52 -6.74 -16.82
C ALA A 51 11.80 -6.10 -15.45
N PRO A 52 11.29 -4.88 -15.16
CA PRO A 52 11.36 -4.33 -13.82
C PRO A 52 10.45 -5.11 -12.85
N LEU A 53 10.94 -5.30 -11.63
CA LEU A 53 10.20 -5.96 -10.56
C LEU A 53 9.58 -4.94 -9.61
N ILE A 54 8.32 -5.15 -9.23
CA ILE A 54 7.61 -4.31 -8.27
C ILE A 54 7.18 -5.18 -7.09
N SER A 55 7.73 -4.92 -5.90
CA SER A 55 7.36 -5.64 -4.69
C SER A 55 5.98 -5.22 -4.18
N ALA A 56 5.06 -6.17 -4.03
CA ALA A 56 3.77 -6.00 -3.37
C ALA A 56 3.76 -6.75 -2.01
N ASP A 57 4.78 -6.48 -1.20
CA ASP A 57 4.95 -7.05 0.14
C ASP A 57 5.06 -5.93 1.19
N SER A 58 4.14 -5.95 2.17
CA SER A 58 4.05 -4.93 3.22
C SER A 58 5.19 -4.97 4.24
N MET A 59 6.00 -6.01 4.26
CA MET A 59 7.18 -6.09 5.12
C MET A 59 8.46 -5.66 4.39
N ALA A 60 8.50 -5.84 3.09
CA ALA A 60 9.66 -5.48 2.28
C ALA A 60 9.85 -3.97 2.10
N ILE A 61 8.84 -3.15 2.44
CA ILE A 61 8.89 -1.69 2.37
C ILE A 61 9.78 -1.04 3.43
N TYR A 62 10.06 -1.74 4.56
CA TYR A 62 10.80 -1.15 5.68
C TYR A 62 12.30 -1.26 5.48
N ARG A 63 13.01 -0.13 5.59
CA ARG A 63 14.47 -0.06 5.49
C ARG A 63 15.13 -0.84 6.62
N GLY A 64 16.19 -1.61 6.28
CA GLY A 64 16.97 -2.35 7.27
C GLY A 64 16.28 -3.58 7.86
N MET A 65 15.03 -3.86 7.51
CA MET A 65 14.35 -5.09 7.90
C MET A 65 14.58 -6.18 6.84
N ASP A 66 15.81 -6.65 6.73
CA ASP A 66 16.20 -7.59 5.67
C ASP A 66 16.15 -9.05 6.13
N VAL A 67 16.24 -9.29 7.44
CA VAL A 67 16.18 -10.63 8.03
C VAL A 67 14.74 -10.97 8.40
N GLY A 68 14.27 -12.15 7.98
CA GLY A 68 12.92 -12.64 8.29
C GLY A 68 11.78 -12.05 7.45
N THR A 69 12.08 -11.13 6.55
CA THR A 69 11.08 -10.49 5.68
C THR A 69 11.06 -11.03 4.25
N ALA A 70 11.92 -12.02 3.95
CA ALA A 70 12.10 -12.57 2.62
C ALA A 70 12.37 -11.52 1.51
N LYS A 71 12.98 -10.39 1.88
CA LYS A 71 13.46 -9.42 0.89
C LYS A 71 14.48 -10.05 -0.04
N PRO A 72 14.52 -9.62 -1.31
CA PRO A 72 15.55 -10.04 -2.24
C PRO A 72 16.94 -9.66 -1.74
N GLU A 73 17.91 -10.54 -1.91
CA GLU A 73 19.30 -10.30 -1.55
C GLU A 73 19.91 -9.18 -2.42
N ALA A 74 21.05 -8.64 -2.00
CA ALA A 74 21.74 -7.58 -2.74
C ALA A 74 22.10 -7.99 -4.17
N ALA A 75 22.47 -9.25 -4.36
CA ALA A 75 22.76 -9.81 -5.69
C ALA A 75 21.52 -9.82 -6.59
N ASP A 76 20.37 -10.20 -6.06
CA ASP A 76 19.11 -10.20 -6.80
C ASP A 76 18.68 -8.78 -7.18
N ARG A 77 18.86 -7.82 -6.26
CA ARG A 77 18.54 -6.41 -6.53
C ARG A 77 19.48 -5.78 -7.56
N ALA A 78 20.72 -6.25 -7.65
CA ALA A 78 21.69 -5.79 -8.64
C ALA A 78 21.44 -6.36 -10.04
N ALA A 79 20.68 -7.44 -10.16
CA ALA A 79 20.40 -8.11 -11.42
C ALA A 79 19.39 -7.37 -12.31
N GLY A 80 18.65 -6.38 -11.77
CA GLY A 80 17.69 -5.58 -12.51
C GLY A 80 16.97 -4.55 -11.66
N PRO A 81 16.17 -3.65 -12.26
CA PRO A 81 15.45 -2.63 -11.54
C PRO A 81 14.37 -3.24 -10.64
N TYR A 82 14.41 -2.86 -9.35
CA TYR A 82 13.47 -3.34 -8.35
C TYR A 82 12.83 -2.15 -7.62
N PHE A 83 11.50 -2.13 -7.56
CA PHE A 83 10.70 -1.07 -6.95
C PHE A 83 9.85 -1.60 -5.80
N GLY A 84 9.40 -0.73 -4.90
CA GLY A 84 8.55 -1.10 -3.78
C GLY A 84 9.30 -1.72 -2.59
N LEU A 85 10.64 -1.57 -2.54
CA LEU A 85 11.50 -1.99 -1.43
C LEU A 85 12.02 -0.76 -0.68
N ASP A 86 12.29 -0.91 0.62
CA ASP A 86 13.00 0.09 1.43
C ASP A 86 12.43 1.52 1.35
N LEU A 87 11.11 1.64 1.31
CA LEU A 87 10.41 2.91 1.12
C LEU A 87 10.41 3.77 2.38
N VAL A 88 10.32 3.16 3.55
CA VAL A 88 10.06 3.83 4.82
C VAL A 88 10.91 3.25 5.95
N SER A 89 11.20 4.05 7.00
CA SER A 89 11.83 3.56 8.23
C SER A 89 10.79 2.83 9.11
N PRO A 90 11.21 1.81 9.89
CA PRO A 90 10.26 0.99 10.68
C PRO A 90 9.47 1.75 11.76
N ASP A 91 9.96 2.89 12.19
CA ASP A 91 9.34 3.79 13.16
C ASP A 91 8.28 4.74 12.56
N GLN A 92 8.14 4.75 11.24
CA GLN A 92 7.21 5.63 10.54
C GLN A 92 5.94 4.88 10.10
N PRO A 93 4.77 5.51 10.25
CA PRO A 93 3.54 4.95 9.70
C PRO A 93 3.60 4.91 8.17
N PHE A 94 3.04 3.85 7.59
CA PHE A 94 2.98 3.68 6.15
C PHE A 94 1.67 3.01 5.75
N SER A 95 0.95 3.63 4.85
CA SER A 95 -0.35 3.18 4.37
C SER A 95 -0.29 2.63 2.94
N VAL A 96 -1.39 2.02 2.49
CA VAL A 96 -1.54 1.62 1.08
C VAL A 96 -1.52 2.83 0.14
N GLY A 97 -2.00 3.99 0.59
CA GLY A 97 -1.93 5.24 -0.17
C GLY A 97 -0.49 5.71 -0.38
N ASP A 98 0.35 5.60 0.67
CA ASP A 98 1.77 5.92 0.57
C ASP A 98 2.50 4.95 -0.38
N TYR A 99 2.14 3.65 -0.33
CA TYR A 99 2.65 2.65 -1.26
C TYR A 99 2.30 2.99 -2.72
N LEU A 100 1.03 3.29 -3.01
CA LEU A 100 0.60 3.69 -4.34
C LEU A 100 1.32 4.95 -4.81
N SER A 101 1.46 5.95 -3.94
CA SER A 101 2.20 7.18 -4.24
C SER A 101 3.65 6.91 -4.59
N ALA A 102 4.31 6.00 -3.85
CA ALA A 102 5.70 5.62 -4.12
C ALA A 102 5.85 4.90 -5.47
N ILE A 103 4.95 3.95 -5.79
CA ILE A 103 4.97 3.26 -7.09
C ILE A 103 4.64 4.24 -8.23
N HIS A 104 3.70 5.16 -8.04
CA HIS A 104 3.41 6.22 -8.98
C HIS A 104 4.62 7.10 -9.27
N ALA A 105 5.29 7.57 -8.24
CA ALA A 105 6.51 8.38 -8.39
C ALA A 105 7.61 7.64 -9.15
N ALA A 106 7.67 6.30 -9.01
CA ALA A 106 8.60 5.44 -9.72
C ALA A 106 8.18 5.08 -11.16
N THR A 107 6.94 5.37 -11.56
CA THR A 107 6.43 4.98 -12.90
C THR A 107 7.31 5.44 -14.06
N PRO A 108 7.87 6.67 -14.10
CA PRO A 108 8.78 7.05 -15.19
C PRO A 108 10.03 6.17 -15.25
N GLU A 109 10.60 5.78 -14.11
CA GLU A 109 11.76 4.89 -14.05
C GLU A 109 11.40 3.45 -14.46
N ILE A 110 10.22 2.97 -14.04
CA ILE A 110 9.68 1.66 -14.40
C ILE A 110 9.51 1.57 -15.93
N VAL A 111 8.93 2.59 -16.53
CA VAL A 111 8.75 2.65 -18.00
C VAL A 111 10.08 2.75 -18.72
N ALA A 112 11.00 3.58 -18.22
CA ALA A 112 12.33 3.76 -18.82
C ALA A 112 13.20 2.50 -18.76
N ALA A 113 12.98 1.63 -17.78
CA ALA A 113 13.67 0.35 -17.67
C ALA A 113 13.34 -0.60 -18.86
N GLY A 114 12.18 -0.35 -19.51
CA GLY A 114 11.71 -1.21 -20.61
C GLY A 114 11.15 -2.55 -20.09
N GLY A 115 10.54 -3.30 -20.99
CA GLY A 115 9.90 -4.55 -20.61
C GLY A 115 8.57 -4.34 -19.86
N VAL A 116 7.78 -5.41 -19.77
CA VAL A 116 6.53 -5.42 -19.02
C VAL A 116 6.85 -5.68 -17.55
N PRO A 117 6.51 -4.77 -16.61
CA PRO A 117 6.82 -4.97 -15.20
C PRO A 117 6.13 -6.19 -14.62
N ILE A 118 6.78 -6.83 -13.65
CA ILE A 118 6.25 -7.96 -12.90
C ILE A 118 6.03 -7.53 -11.45
N VAL A 119 4.77 -7.47 -11.05
CA VAL A 119 4.38 -7.25 -9.64
C VAL A 119 4.47 -8.58 -8.91
N VAL A 120 5.30 -8.64 -7.86
CA VAL A 120 5.52 -9.86 -7.08
C VAL A 120 5.25 -9.62 -5.60
N GLY A 121 4.37 -10.42 -4.99
CA GLY A 121 4.09 -10.28 -3.56
C GLY A 121 2.93 -11.12 -3.05
N GLY A 122 2.69 -10.99 -1.75
CA GLY A 122 1.62 -11.71 -1.04
C GLY A 122 0.65 -10.79 -0.28
N THR A 123 0.89 -9.48 -0.27
CA THR A 123 0.00 -8.54 0.43
C THR A 123 -1.20 -8.20 -0.44
N GLY A 124 -2.32 -8.90 -0.18
CA GLY A 124 -3.54 -8.77 -0.98
C GLY A 124 -4.04 -7.33 -1.14
N LEU A 125 -3.89 -6.50 -0.10
CA LEU A 125 -4.26 -5.08 -0.16
C LEU A 125 -3.43 -4.29 -1.19
N TYR A 126 -2.12 -4.53 -1.26
CA TYR A 126 -1.25 -3.87 -2.23
C TYR A 126 -1.53 -4.33 -3.66
N VAL A 127 -1.71 -5.65 -3.84
CA VAL A 127 -2.07 -6.23 -5.13
C VAL A 127 -3.41 -5.67 -5.61
N LYS A 128 -4.43 -5.67 -4.75
CA LYS A 128 -5.74 -5.10 -5.06
C LYS A 128 -5.65 -3.61 -5.41
N ALA A 129 -4.87 -2.85 -4.65
CA ALA A 129 -4.68 -1.42 -4.87
C ALA A 129 -4.06 -1.12 -6.25
N LEU A 130 -3.07 -1.92 -6.66
CA LEU A 130 -2.45 -1.78 -7.98
C LEU A 130 -3.37 -2.22 -9.13
N LEU A 131 -4.18 -3.28 -8.93
CA LEU A 131 -5.09 -3.81 -9.96
C LEU A 131 -6.31 -2.92 -10.19
N GLU A 132 -6.92 -2.44 -9.10
CA GLU A 132 -8.19 -1.73 -9.14
C GLU A 132 -8.02 -0.20 -9.15
N GLY A 133 -6.78 0.29 -9.00
CA GLY A 133 -6.52 1.73 -8.93
C GLY A 133 -7.21 2.35 -7.72
N LEU A 134 -7.09 1.72 -6.54
CA LEU A 134 -7.69 2.26 -5.32
C LEU A 134 -7.19 3.68 -5.08
N ASP A 135 -8.13 4.59 -4.89
CA ASP A 135 -7.89 5.95 -4.41
C ASP A 135 -8.36 6.02 -2.94
N PRO A 136 -7.52 5.56 -1.98
CA PRO A 136 -7.91 5.58 -0.60
C PRO A 136 -8.06 7.03 -0.14
N PRO A 137 -9.19 7.40 0.51
CA PRO A 137 -9.36 8.73 1.07
C PRO A 137 -8.16 9.10 1.95
N ALA A 138 -7.78 10.38 1.90
CA ALA A 138 -6.65 10.90 2.68
C ALA A 138 -6.74 10.50 4.16
N SER A 139 -5.61 10.34 4.80
CA SER A 139 -5.56 10.15 6.26
C SER A 139 -5.91 11.45 6.96
N HIS A 140 -6.71 11.35 8.04
CA HIS A 140 -7.08 12.46 8.90
C HIS A 140 -6.52 12.21 10.32
N PRO A 141 -5.24 12.56 10.59
CA PRO A 141 -4.56 12.20 11.83
C PRO A 141 -5.29 12.63 13.10
N ALA A 142 -5.94 13.81 13.10
CA ALA A 142 -6.69 14.30 14.24
C ALA A 142 -7.92 13.43 14.55
N HIS A 143 -8.68 13.03 13.54
CA HIS A 143 -9.83 12.15 13.73
C HIS A 143 -9.40 10.74 14.13
N ARG A 144 -8.28 10.27 13.57
CA ARG A 144 -7.69 8.99 13.96
C ARG A 144 -7.26 8.99 15.43
N ALA A 145 -6.56 10.02 15.88
CA ALA A 145 -6.14 10.16 17.27
C ALA A 145 -7.35 10.22 18.22
N ALA A 146 -8.44 10.88 17.82
CA ALA A 146 -9.68 10.89 18.59
C ALA A 146 -10.29 9.49 18.72
N ALA A 147 -10.33 8.72 17.63
CA ALA A 147 -10.81 7.34 17.64
C ALA A 147 -9.95 6.44 18.54
N GLU A 148 -8.63 6.57 18.46
CA GLU A 148 -7.68 5.81 19.27
C GLU A 148 -7.81 6.16 20.77
N ALA A 149 -8.08 7.44 21.10
CA ALA A 149 -8.35 7.89 22.46
C ALA A 149 -9.63 7.28 23.02
N ILE A 150 -10.73 7.27 22.26
CA ILE A 150 -11.99 6.62 22.66
C ILE A 150 -11.76 5.14 22.91
N LEU A 151 -11.08 4.46 21.99
CA LEU A 151 -10.78 3.04 22.13
C LEU A 151 -9.97 2.73 23.38
N ALA A 152 -8.98 3.56 23.69
CA ALA A 152 -8.10 3.37 24.86
C ALA A 152 -8.83 3.65 26.19
N ALA A 153 -9.71 4.64 26.22
CA ALA A 153 -10.40 5.05 27.45
C ALA A 153 -11.65 4.21 27.75
N GLU A 154 -12.43 3.86 26.74
CA GLU A 154 -13.80 3.33 26.90
C GLU A 154 -14.01 1.98 26.16
N GLY A 155 -13.02 1.55 25.37
CA GLY A 155 -13.06 0.28 24.65
C GLY A 155 -13.80 0.33 23.32
N LEU A 156 -13.82 -0.83 22.67
CA LEU A 156 -14.38 -0.99 21.31
C LEU A 156 -15.89 -0.67 21.22
N PRO A 157 -16.76 -1.04 22.19
CA PRO A 157 -18.18 -0.72 22.11
C PRO A 157 -18.46 0.78 22.06
N ALA A 158 -17.70 1.59 22.83
CA ALA A 158 -17.84 3.04 22.82
C ALA A 158 -17.41 3.64 21.49
N LEU A 159 -16.30 3.17 20.92
CA LEU A 159 -15.85 3.60 19.59
C LEU A 159 -16.85 3.23 18.50
N GLN A 160 -17.45 2.02 18.55
CA GLN A 160 -18.52 1.61 17.62
C GLN A 160 -19.74 2.55 17.75
N ALA A 161 -20.15 2.89 18.99
CA ALA A 161 -21.26 3.81 19.23
C ALA A 161 -20.95 5.20 18.67
N ALA A 162 -19.76 5.73 18.93
CA ALA A 162 -19.32 7.03 18.41
C ALA A 162 -19.28 7.05 16.87
N ALA A 163 -18.72 6.03 16.25
CA ALA A 163 -18.68 5.94 14.78
C ALA A 163 -20.09 5.83 14.17
N ARG A 164 -20.97 5.04 14.80
CA ARG A 164 -22.38 4.91 14.37
C ARG A 164 -23.15 6.23 14.51
N ALA A 165 -22.87 7.01 15.56
CA ALA A 165 -23.52 8.31 15.76
C ALA A 165 -23.17 9.33 14.67
N LEU A 166 -21.97 9.26 14.09
CA LEU A 166 -21.56 10.12 12.96
C LEU A 166 -22.39 9.86 11.70
N ASN A 167 -22.57 8.60 11.33
CA ASN A 167 -23.40 8.22 10.20
C ASN A 167 -23.88 6.75 10.34
N PRO A 168 -25.10 6.52 10.86
CA PRO A 168 -25.60 5.17 11.08
C PRO A 168 -25.70 4.32 9.79
N ALA A 169 -26.09 4.95 8.67
CA ALA A 169 -26.26 4.26 7.38
C ALA A 169 -24.93 3.80 6.79
N GLU A 170 -23.91 4.65 6.88
CA GLU A 170 -22.56 4.27 6.43
C GLU A 170 -21.94 3.24 7.38
N PHE A 171 -22.08 3.41 8.69
CA PHE A 171 -21.53 2.47 9.66
C PHE A 171 -22.10 1.05 9.48
N ALA A 172 -23.38 0.93 9.10
CA ALA A 172 -24.00 -0.35 8.83
C ALA A 172 -23.36 -1.14 7.66
N LYS A 173 -22.61 -0.46 6.77
CA LYS A 173 -21.86 -1.09 5.68
C LYS A 173 -20.52 -1.66 6.12
N LEU A 174 -20.08 -1.33 7.35
CA LEU A 174 -18.77 -1.76 7.84
C LEU A 174 -18.73 -3.28 8.00
N ARG A 175 -17.86 -3.93 7.26
CA ARG A 175 -17.57 -5.35 7.46
C ARG A 175 -16.65 -5.53 8.67
N ASP A 176 -16.96 -6.52 9.49
CA ASP A 176 -16.15 -6.89 10.66
C ASP A 176 -15.98 -5.70 11.65
N PRO A 177 -17.09 -5.24 12.24
CA PRO A 177 -17.06 -4.14 13.23
C PRO A 177 -16.37 -4.54 14.55
N GLU A 178 -16.08 -5.83 14.75
CA GLU A 178 -15.32 -6.33 15.90
C GLU A 178 -13.81 -6.10 15.76
N ASN A 179 -13.34 -5.70 14.59
CA ASN A 179 -11.93 -5.36 14.37
C ASN A 179 -11.67 -3.88 14.71
N PRO A 180 -10.91 -3.57 15.79
CA PRO A 180 -10.68 -2.20 16.22
C PRO A 180 -10.08 -1.31 15.14
N ARG A 181 -9.14 -1.85 14.34
CA ARG A 181 -8.49 -1.09 13.26
C ARG A 181 -9.49 -0.64 12.19
N ARG A 182 -10.49 -1.48 11.89
CA ARG A 182 -11.53 -1.13 10.93
C ARG A 182 -12.49 -0.09 11.49
N VAL A 183 -12.81 -0.16 12.78
CA VAL A 183 -13.69 0.82 13.43
C VAL A 183 -12.97 2.17 13.58
N ILE A 184 -11.67 2.20 13.94
CA ILE A 184 -10.86 3.41 13.93
C ILE A 184 -10.90 4.07 12.55
N ARG A 185 -10.66 3.31 11.49
CA ARG A 185 -10.68 3.85 10.12
C ARG A 185 -12.08 4.32 9.71
N ALA A 186 -13.13 3.60 10.09
CA ALA A 186 -14.50 4.03 9.84
C ALA A 186 -14.81 5.35 10.54
N TYR A 187 -14.47 5.48 11.84
CA TYR A 187 -14.63 6.73 12.58
C TYR A 187 -13.87 7.89 11.90
N GLU A 188 -12.60 7.66 11.56
CA GLU A 188 -11.74 8.65 10.88
C GLU A 188 -12.40 9.20 9.60
N LEU A 189 -12.90 8.31 8.75
CA LEU A 189 -13.55 8.67 7.48
C LEU A 189 -14.89 9.39 7.71
N LEU A 190 -15.73 8.86 8.58
CA LEU A 190 -17.05 9.43 8.87
C LEU A 190 -16.93 10.80 9.53
N ALA A 191 -15.97 11.00 10.45
CA ALA A 191 -15.70 12.29 11.07
C ALA A 191 -15.19 13.33 10.08
N ALA A 192 -14.52 12.89 9.01
CA ALA A 192 -14.08 13.72 7.91
C ALA A 192 -15.17 13.93 6.82
N GLY A 193 -16.37 13.37 7.00
CA GLY A 193 -17.47 13.49 6.04
C GLY A 193 -17.35 12.58 4.81
N HIS A 194 -16.44 11.59 4.83
CA HIS A 194 -16.28 10.64 3.75
C HIS A 194 -17.17 9.40 3.94
N PRO A 195 -17.75 8.83 2.86
CA PRO A 195 -18.43 7.55 2.92
C PRO A 195 -17.43 6.40 3.19
N LEU A 196 -17.92 5.30 3.72
CA LEU A 196 -17.12 4.09 3.82
C LEU A 196 -16.95 3.44 2.44
N PRO A 197 -15.78 2.84 2.15
CA PRO A 197 -15.57 2.12 0.90
C PRO A 197 -16.60 1.00 0.75
N THR A 198 -17.28 0.97 -0.39
CA THR A 198 -18.19 -0.13 -0.70
C THR A 198 -17.37 -1.40 -0.93
N PRO A 199 -17.71 -2.52 -0.28
CA PRO A 199 -17.03 -3.77 -0.57
C PRO A 199 -17.30 -4.20 -2.01
N ALA A 200 -16.22 -4.48 -2.74
CA ALA A 200 -16.31 -5.16 -4.03
C ALA A 200 -16.70 -6.63 -3.83
#